data_b477827d32bfff458f939ce73045cd0e
#
_entry.id   b477827d32bfff458f939ce73045cd0e
#
_cell.length_a   1.000
_cell.length_b   1.000
_cell.length_c   1.000
_cell.angle_alpha   90.00
_cell.angle_beta   90.00
_cell.angle_gamma   90.00
#
_symmetry.space_group_name_H-M   'P 1'
#
loop_
_entity.id
_entity.type
_entity.pdbx_description
1 polymer ?
#
loop_
_entity_poly.entity_id
_entity_poly.type
_entity_poly.pdbx_seq_one_letter_code
_entity_poly.pdbx_strand_id
1 'polypeptide(L)'
;MDMLRNVAEARTVTVLRDGKETEIYMPEISLLDIAKEEPMFLDILRPNVVDSVIAGGPLAIAGVQKGDSILAVNNMPVGSWNEFTEKLEGFRSDAETNGAEYAEFSLVYSHQGMRDTVAVRTDSLFMVRATSMLDYKVTTRHFNFFESFPAGVKLGVNTLKGYVNDMKYVFTKEGAKSVGGFGTIGSIFPKVWDWHRFWEMTAIGETLDMQRR
;
A
#
# COMPACT_ATOMS: atom_id res chain seq x y z
N MET A 1 4.19 -2.17 9.24
CA MET A 1 5.65 -2.26 8.99
C MET A 1 6.29 -3.50 9.61
N ASP A 2 5.84 -3.95 10.78
CA ASP A 2 6.42 -5.12 11.45
C ASP A 2 6.17 -6.45 10.73
N MET A 3 5.07 -6.59 9.99
CA MET A 3 4.71 -7.84 9.30
C MET A 3 5.69 -8.16 8.15
N LEU A 4 5.96 -7.19 7.29
CA LEU A 4 6.92 -7.35 6.17
C LEU A 4 8.30 -7.71 6.68
N ARG A 5 8.76 -7.05 7.74
CA ARG A 5 10.03 -7.36 8.38
C ARG A 5 10.04 -8.76 8.95
N ASN A 6 9.02 -9.13 9.72
CA ASN A 6 8.92 -10.44 10.34
C ASN A 6 8.93 -11.56 9.30
N VAL A 7 8.26 -11.37 8.18
CA VAL A 7 8.26 -12.34 7.07
C VAL A 7 9.62 -12.37 6.35
N ALA A 8 10.25 -11.23 6.12
CA ALA A 8 11.56 -11.17 5.46
C ALA A 8 12.69 -11.78 6.31
N GLU A 9 12.61 -11.64 7.64
CA GLU A 9 13.59 -12.21 8.58
C GLU A 9 13.29 -13.67 8.96
N ALA A 10 12.09 -14.17 8.63
CA ALA A 10 11.67 -15.53 8.95
C ALA A 10 12.32 -16.54 7.99
N ARG A 11 12.79 -17.67 8.53
CA ARG A 11 13.21 -18.83 7.71
C ARG A 11 12.04 -19.70 7.29
N THR A 12 10.99 -19.69 8.08
CA THR A 12 9.75 -20.44 7.85
C THR A 12 8.54 -19.56 8.18
N VAL A 13 7.52 -19.62 7.35
CA VAL A 13 6.24 -18.94 7.57
C VAL A 13 5.15 -20.00 7.56
N THR A 14 4.35 -20.05 8.62
CA THR A 14 3.18 -20.91 8.68
C THR A 14 1.99 -20.19 8.09
N VAL A 15 1.41 -20.73 7.04
CA VAL A 15 0.21 -20.19 6.37
C VAL A 15 -0.96 -21.16 6.53
N LEU A 16 -2.15 -20.61 6.59
CA LEU A 16 -3.39 -21.40 6.55
C LEU A 16 -3.81 -21.54 5.08
N ARG A 17 -3.72 -22.74 4.52
CA ARG A 17 -4.15 -23.07 3.16
C ARG A 17 -5.21 -24.14 3.21
N ASP A 18 -6.39 -23.85 2.67
CA ASP A 18 -7.55 -24.77 2.68
C ASP A 18 -7.90 -25.31 4.09
N GLY A 19 -7.77 -24.47 5.10
CA GLY A 19 -8.01 -24.82 6.51
C GLY A 19 -6.92 -25.66 7.16
N LYS A 20 -5.78 -25.89 6.48
CA LYS A 20 -4.63 -26.62 7.03
C LYS A 20 -3.43 -25.68 7.18
N GLU A 21 -2.78 -25.78 8.33
CA GLU A 21 -1.49 -25.12 8.54
C GLU A 21 -0.42 -25.76 7.65
N THR A 22 0.27 -24.96 6.88
CA THR A 22 1.33 -25.37 5.96
C THR A 22 2.56 -24.50 6.22
N GLU A 23 3.69 -25.11 6.46
CA GLU A 23 4.97 -24.40 6.58
C GLU A 23 5.58 -24.16 5.21
N ILE A 24 5.95 -22.91 4.96
CA ILE A 24 6.65 -22.47 3.74
C ILE A 24 8.06 -22.05 4.13
N TYR A 25 9.05 -22.63 3.48
CA TYR A 25 10.45 -22.22 3.64
C TYR A 25 10.68 -20.91 2.88
N MET A 26 11.16 -19.89 3.58
CA MET A 26 11.47 -18.61 2.98
C MET A 26 12.95 -18.59 2.57
N PRO A 27 13.26 -18.21 1.32
CA PRO A 27 14.63 -17.93 0.93
C PRO A 27 15.15 -16.70 1.70
N GLU A 28 16.47 -16.54 1.79
CA GLU A 28 17.05 -15.30 2.33
C GLU A 28 16.73 -14.14 1.35
N ILE A 29 15.75 -13.34 1.71
CA ILE A 29 15.32 -12.17 0.93
C ILE A 29 15.70 -10.93 1.73
N SER A 30 16.36 -9.98 1.08
CA SER A 30 16.62 -8.68 1.68
C SER A 30 15.35 -7.86 1.78
N LEU A 31 15.10 -7.19 2.91
CA LEU A 31 14.00 -6.22 3.03
C LEU A 31 14.05 -5.13 1.95
N LEU A 32 15.25 -4.76 1.50
CA LEU A 32 15.44 -3.77 0.45
C LEU A 32 15.01 -4.30 -0.92
N ASP A 33 15.17 -5.58 -1.18
CA ASP A 33 14.72 -6.21 -2.42
C ASP A 33 13.19 -6.32 -2.41
N ILE A 34 12.60 -6.77 -1.30
CA ILE A 34 11.13 -6.79 -1.12
C ILE A 34 10.50 -5.40 -1.30
N ALA A 35 11.17 -4.34 -0.81
CA ALA A 35 10.65 -2.98 -0.90
C ALA A 35 10.73 -2.38 -2.32
N LYS A 36 11.50 -3.00 -3.22
CA LYS A 36 11.65 -2.58 -4.62
C LYS A 36 10.77 -3.36 -5.58
N GLU A 37 10.25 -4.52 -5.15
CA GLU A 37 9.41 -5.33 -6.00
C GLU A 37 8.00 -4.73 -6.13
N GLU A 38 7.56 -4.58 -7.37
CA GLU A 38 6.18 -4.26 -7.71
C GLU A 38 5.59 -5.45 -8.51
N PRO A 39 4.44 -5.99 -8.11
CA PRO A 39 3.59 -5.62 -6.97
C PRO A 39 4.21 -5.95 -5.61
N MET A 40 3.78 -5.25 -4.56
CA MET A 40 4.27 -5.47 -3.19
C MET A 40 4.20 -6.95 -2.83
N PHE A 41 5.30 -7.49 -2.30
CA PHE A 41 5.44 -8.89 -1.87
C PHE A 41 4.34 -9.35 -0.90
N LEU A 42 3.84 -8.46 -0.06
CA LEU A 42 2.71 -8.67 0.84
C LEU A 42 1.83 -7.43 0.82
N ASP A 43 0.56 -7.62 0.53
CA ASP A 43 -0.47 -6.60 0.65
C ASP A 43 -1.68 -7.16 1.39
N ILE A 44 -2.48 -6.28 1.97
CA ILE A 44 -3.74 -6.64 2.60
C ILE A 44 -4.71 -7.08 1.51
N LEU A 45 -5.24 -8.30 1.61
CA LEU A 45 -6.26 -8.77 0.70
C LEU A 45 -7.54 -7.93 0.90
N ARG A 46 -7.88 -7.16 -0.13
CA ARG A 46 -9.07 -6.32 -0.15
C ARG A 46 -10.20 -7.02 -0.89
N PRO A 47 -11.40 -7.06 -0.32
CA PRO A 47 -12.55 -7.60 -1.02
C PRO A 47 -12.79 -6.88 -2.35
N ASN A 48 -13.31 -7.60 -3.32
CA ASN A 48 -13.71 -7.06 -4.63
C ASN A 48 -15.03 -6.25 -4.57
N VAL A 49 -15.34 -5.68 -3.41
CA VAL A 49 -16.54 -4.89 -3.15
C VAL A 49 -16.19 -3.40 -3.16
N VAL A 50 -16.96 -2.63 -3.90
CA VAL A 50 -16.80 -1.18 -4.02
C VAL A 50 -17.29 -0.49 -2.74
N ASP A 51 -16.43 0.30 -2.09
CA ASP A 51 -16.80 1.14 -0.95
C ASP A 51 -17.27 2.53 -1.38
N SER A 52 -16.54 3.14 -2.31
CA SER A 52 -16.96 4.43 -2.85
C SER A 52 -16.56 4.59 -4.30
N VAL A 53 -17.33 5.39 -5.02
CA VAL A 53 -17.03 5.89 -6.37
C VAL A 53 -17.06 7.40 -6.37
N ILE A 54 -16.10 8.03 -7.05
CA ILE A 54 -16.07 9.47 -7.19
C ILE A 54 -17.07 9.88 -8.27
N ALA A 55 -17.94 10.83 -7.96
CA ALA A 55 -18.94 11.33 -8.90
C ALA A 55 -18.27 11.86 -10.18
N GLY A 56 -18.77 11.45 -11.34
CA GLY A 56 -18.17 11.75 -12.64
C GLY A 56 -16.92 10.94 -12.97
N GLY A 57 -16.47 10.07 -12.09
CA GLY A 57 -15.37 9.13 -12.37
C GLY A 57 -15.81 7.97 -13.28
N PRO A 58 -14.85 7.25 -13.90
CA PRO A 58 -15.13 6.19 -14.85
C PRO A 58 -16.12 5.12 -14.38
N LEU A 59 -15.96 4.58 -13.18
CA LEU A 59 -16.89 3.57 -12.65
C LEU A 59 -18.26 4.16 -12.31
N ALA A 60 -18.32 5.43 -11.85
CA ALA A 60 -19.60 6.08 -11.59
C ALA A 60 -20.37 6.32 -12.92
N ILE A 61 -19.68 6.73 -13.99
CA ILE A 61 -20.27 6.89 -15.33
C ILE A 61 -20.76 5.54 -15.87
N ALA A 62 -20.05 4.47 -15.60
CA ALA A 62 -20.43 3.10 -15.96
C ALA A 62 -21.60 2.54 -15.12
N GLY A 63 -22.09 3.28 -14.12
CA GLY A 63 -23.25 2.90 -13.30
C GLY A 63 -22.89 2.07 -12.07
N VAL A 64 -21.61 1.82 -11.81
CA VAL A 64 -21.14 1.10 -10.63
C VAL A 64 -21.35 1.94 -9.36
N GLN A 65 -21.84 1.32 -8.30
CA GLN A 65 -22.21 1.97 -7.04
C GLN A 65 -21.51 1.34 -5.85
N LYS A 66 -21.57 2.02 -4.72
CA LYS A 66 -21.14 1.46 -3.43
C LYS A 66 -21.90 0.17 -3.12
N GLY A 67 -21.16 -0.87 -2.71
CA GLY A 67 -21.68 -2.19 -2.40
C GLY A 67 -21.67 -3.16 -3.58
N ASP A 68 -21.38 -2.70 -4.77
CA ASP A 68 -21.24 -3.58 -5.93
C ASP A 68 -19.98 -4.44 -5.82
N SER A 69 -20.07 -5.66 -6.32
CA SER A 69 -18.94 -6.60 -6.36
C SER A 69 -18.41 -6.70 -7.78
N ILE A 70 -17.13 -6.46 -7.97
CA ILE A 70 -16.45 -6.66 -9.25
C ILE A 70 -16.16 -8.15 -9.44
N LEU A 71 -16.63 -8.73 -10.54
CA LEU A 71 -16.55 -10.17 -10.78
C LEU A 71 -15.54 -10.55 -11.86
N ALA A 72 -15.41 -9.75 -12.91
CA ALA A 72 -14.45 -10.01 -13.98
C ALA A 72 -14.12 -8.73 -14.74
N VAL A 73 -12.94 -8.71 -15.37
CA VAL A 73 -12.47 -7.67 -16.29
C VAL A 73 -12.01 -8.33 -17.58
N ASN A 74 -12.50 -7.88 -18.74
CA ASN A 74 -12.24 -8.51 -20.06
C ASN A 74 -12.40 -10.04 -20.01
N ASN A 75 -13.48 -10.53 -19.42
CA ASN A 75 -13.78 -11.96 -19.17
C ASN A 75 -12.79 -12.68 -18.24
N MET A 76 -11.81 -12.03 -17.67
CA MET A 76 -10.90 -12.59 -16.69
C MET A 76 -11.51 -12.44 -15.28
N PRO A 77 -11.77 -13.54 -14.56
CA PRO A 77 -12.32 -13.47 -13.20
C PRO A 77 -11.44 -12.65 -12.27
N VAL A 78 -12.07 -11.99 -11.30
CA VAL A 78 -11.44 -11.20 -10.25
C VAL A 78 -11.97 -11.64 -8.90
N GLY A 79 -11.12 -12.16 -8.04
CA GLY A 79 -11.47 -12.62 -6.70
C GLY A 79 -11.22 -11.58 -5.61
N SER A 80 -10.42 -10.55 -5.90
CA SER A 80 -10.06 -9.51 -4.95
C SER A 80 -9.87 -8.16 -5.64
N TRP A 81 -9.91 -7.08 -4.86
CA TRP A 81 -9.57 -5.75 -5.38
C TRP A 81 -8.11 -5.65 -5.82
N ASN A 82 -7.22 -6.40 -5.16
CA ASN A 82 -5.81 -6.46 -5.53
C ASN A 82 -5.63 -7.01 -6.95
N GLU A 83 -6.29 -8.13 -7.28
CA GLU A 83 -6.30 -8.68 -8.65
C GLU A 83 -6.94 -7.72 -9.67
N PHE A 84 -7.98 -6.99 -9.26
CA PHE A 84 -8.58 -5.97 -10.11
C PHE A 84 -7.59 -4.86 -10.44
N THR A 85 -6.91 -4.30 -9.44
CA THR A 85 -5.92 -3.24 -9.63
C THR A 85 -4.71 -3.71 -10.43
N GLU A 86 -4.25 -4.94 -10.23
CA GLU A 86 -3.16 -5.54 -11.02
C GLU A 86 -3.52 -5.63 -12.51
N LYS A 87 -4.75 -6.08 -12.82
CA LYS A 87 -5.22 -6.10 -14.22
C LYS A 87 -5.32 -4.72 -14.83
N LEU A 88 -5.79 -3.72 -14.06
CA LEU A 88 -5.85 -2.33 -14.50
C LEU A 88 -4.46 -1.77 -14.81
N GLU A 89 -3.45 -2.11 -14.00
CA GLU A 89 -2.07 -1.69 -14.26
C GLU A 89 -1.52 -2.32 -15.56
N GLY A 90 -1.87 -3.57 -15.85
CA GLY A 90 -1.58 -4.20 -17.14
C GLY A 90 -2.20 -3.42 -18.32
N PHE A 91 -3.47 -3.06 -18.23
CA PHE A 91 -4.14 -2.28 -19.29
C PHE A 91 -3.58 -0.88 -19.43
N ARG A 92 -3.18 -0.26 -18.33
CA ARG A 92 -2.46 1.01 -18.34
C ARG A 92 -1.15 0.90 -19.10
N SER A 93 -0.32 -0.08 -18.75
CA SER A 93 0.98 -0.31 -19.41
C SER A 93 0.83 -0.54 -20.91
N ASP A 94 -0.16 -1.33 -21.32
CA ASP A 94 -0.48 -1.59 -22.73
C ASP A 94 -0.93 -0.30 -23.44
N ALA A 95 -1.79 0.49 -22.80
CA ALA A 95 -2.30 1.75 -23.35
C ALA A 95 -1.19 2.80 -23.50
N GLU A 96 -0.34 2.96 -22.48
CA GLU A 96 0.84 3.84 -22.51
C GLU A 96 1.82 3.44 -23.63
N THR A 97 2.09 2.15 -23.78
CA THR A 97 2.96 1.61 -24.85
C THR A 97 2.42 1.92 -26.24
N ASN A 98 1.09 1.88 -26.40
CA ASN A 98 0.42 2.19 -27.65
C ASN A 98 0.14 3.69 -27.87
N GLY A 99 0.56 4.55 -26.94
CA GLY A 99 0.35 5.99 -26.99
C GLY A 99 -1.11 6.42 -26.81
N ALA A 100 -1.95 5.59 -26.15
CA ALA A 100 -3.32 5.91 -25.85
C ALA A 100 -3.40 6.81 -24.59
N GLU A 101 -4.39 7.70 -24.56
CA GLU A 101 -4.62 8.60 -23.42
C GLU A 101 -5.48 7.97 -22.31
N TYR A 102 -6.03 6.80 -22.53
CA TYR A 102 -6.90 6.05 -21.61
C TYR A 102 -6.89 4.57 -21.97
N ALA A 103 -7.29 3.73 -21.02
CA ALA A 103 -7.54 2.32 -21.25
C ALA A 103 -9.05 2.04 -21.29
N GLU A 104 -9.46 1.12 -22.15
CA GLU A 104 -10.85 0.64 -22.23
C GLU A 104 -10.88 -0.85 -21.88
N PHE A 105 -11.88 -1.25 -21.11
CA PHE A 105 -12.10 -2.63 -20.74
C PHE A 105 -13.58 -2.91 -20.47
N SER A 106 -13.95 -4.19 -20.58
CA SER A 106 -15.26 -4.67 -20.17
C SER A 106 -15.22 -5.06 -18.69
N LEU A 107 -16.17 -4.55 -17.90
CA LEU A 107 -16.32 -4.84 -16.49
C LEU A 107 -17.59 -5.66 -16.25
N VAL A 108 -17.47 -6.80 -15.62
CA VAL A 108 -18.60 -7.58 -15.09
C VAL A 108 -18.69 -7.32 -13.59
N TYR A 109 -19.81 -6.83 -13.14
CA TYR A 109 -20.07 -6.58 -11.72
C TYR A 109 -21.42 -7.12 -11.29
N SER A 110 -21.64 -7.20 -9.98
CA SER A 110 -22.90 -7.60 -9.39
C SER A 110 -23.47 -6.47 -8.57
N HIS A 111 -24.67 -6.03 -8.93
CA HIS A 111 -25.47 -5.07 -8.18
C HIS A 111 -26.67 -5.80 -7.56
N GLN A 112 -26.75 -5.82 -6.22
CA GLN A 112 -27.84 -6.50 -5.49
C GLN A 112 -28.11 -7.95 -5.95
N GLY A 113 -27.04 -8.69 -6.30
CA GLY A 113 -27.14 -10.09 -6.76
C GLY A 113 -27.38 -10.26 -8.27
N MET A 114 -27.70 -9.20 -8.99
CA MET A 114 -27.83 -9.22 -10.46
C MET A 114 -26.49 -8.90 -11.10
N ARG A 115 -26.11 -9.70 -12.11
CA ARG A 115 -24.88 -9.46 -12.89
C ARG A 115 -25.18 -8.52 -14.04
N ASP A 116 -24.29 -7.58 -14.24
CA ASP A 116 -24.30 -6.68 -15.38
C ASP A 116 -22.90 -6.56 -15.98
N THR A 117 -22.84 -6.16 -17.24
CA THR A 117 -21.59 -5.98 -17.98
C THR A 117 -21.60 -4.63 -18.66
N VAL A 118 -20.58 -3.82 -18.37
CA VAL A 118 -20.44 -2.47 -18.90
C VAL A 118 -19.05 -2.26 -19.48
N ALA A 119 -18.95 -1.40 -20.48
CA ALA A 119 -17.68 -0.89 -20.96
C ALA A 119 -17.24 0.27 -20.07
N VAL A 120 -16.00 0.22 -19.61
CA VAL A 120 -15.38 1.24 -18.78
C VAL A 120 -14.21 1.85 -19.53
N ARG A 121 -14.14 3.17 -19.52
CA ARG A 121 -13.00 3.94 -20.01
C ARG A 121 -12.38 4.66 -18.83
N THR A 122 -11.08 4.46 -18.60
CA THR A 122 -10.34 5.17 -17.53
C THR A 122 -10.29 6.67 -17.78
N ASP A 123 -9.90 7.42 -16.77
CA ASP A 123 -9.54 8.84 -16.96
C ASP A 123 -8.14 8.98 -17.60
N SER A 124 -7.71 10.22 -17.84
CA SER A 124 -6.39 10.53 -18.42
C SER A 124 -5.19 10.14 -17.53
N LEU A 125 -5.44 9.76 -16.30
CA LEU A 125 -4.44 9.22 -15.36
C LEU A 125 -4.55 7.68 -15.25
N PHE A 126 -5.31 7.06 -16.13
CA PHE A 126 -5.60 5.62 -16.15
C PHE A 126 -6.28 5.10 -14.87
N MET A 127 -7.00 5.97 -14.17
CA MET A 127 -7.68 5.64 -12.92
C MET A 127 -9.16 5.38 -13.12
N VAL A 128 -9.72 4.47 -12.32
CA VAL A 128 -11.17 4.16 -12.31
C VAL A 128 -11.95 4.98 -11.29
N ARG A 129 -11.26 5.72 -10.41
CA ARG A 129 -11.82 6.64 -9.41
C ARG A 129 -12.81 5.96 -8.44
N ALA A 130 -12.41 4.82 -7.92
CA ALA A 130 -13.17 4.09 -6.91
C ALA A 130 -12.23 3.49 -5.85
N THR A 131 -12.79 3.16 -4.70
CA THR A 131 -12.08 2.49 -3.60
C THR A 131 -12.78 1.20 -3.22
N SER A 132 -12.01 0.22 -2.76
CA SER A 132 -12.56 -1.03 -2.22
C SER A 132 -12.94 -0.89 -0.76
N MET A 133 -13.89 -1.70 -0.34
CA MET A 133 -14.19 -1.89 1.06
C MET A 133 -12.96 -2.47 1.79
N LEU A 134 -12.65 -1.91 2.95
CA LEU A 134 -11.62 -2.43 3.84
C LEU A 134 -12.31 -3.22 4.95
N ASP A 135 -12.26 -4.54 4.86
CA ASP A 135 -12.83 -5.43 5.88
C ASP A 135 -11.76 -5.84 6.89
N TYR A 136 -11.27 -4.87 7.66
CA TYR A 136 -10.44 -5.17 8.81
C TYR A 136 -11.07 -4.62 10.10
N LYS A 137 -11.04 -5.46 11.13
CA LYS A 137 -11.52 -5.07 12.46
C LYS A 137 -10.44 -4.24 13.15
N VAL A 138 -10.66 -2.94 13.26
CA VAL A 138 -9.79 -2.08 14.07
C VAL A 138 -10.04 -2.42 15.54
N THR A 139 -9.00 -2.90 16.23
CA THR A 139 -9.05 -3.12 17.67
C THR A 139 -8.55 -1.87 18.39
N THR A 140 -9.46 -1.13 19.00
CA THR A 140 -9.09 0.00 19.84
C THR A 140 -8.78 -0.50 21.25
N ARG A 141 -7.55 -0.21 21.73
CA ARG A 141 -7.17 -0.50 23.11
C ARG A 141 -7.38 0.76 23.93
N HIS A 142 -8.23 0.66 24.95
CA HIS A 142 -8.43 1.73 25.91
C HIS A 142 -7.54 1.50 27.13
N PHE A 143 -6.87 2.55 27.57
CA PHE A 143 -6.03 2.53 28.77
C PHE A 143 -6.55 3.56 29.77
N ASN A 144 -6.56 3.21 31.04
CA ASN A 144 -6.77 4.16 32.12
C ASN A 144 -5.56 5.08 32.25
N PHE A 145 -5.73 6.21 32.95
CA PHE A 145 -4.66 7.19 33.15
C PHE A 145 -3.37 6.52 33.69
N PHE A 146 -3.47 5.64 34.68
CA PHE A 146 -2.31 4.94 35.25
C PHE A 146 -1.74 3.85 34.35
N GLU A 147 -2.57 3.18 33.56
CA GLU A 147 -2.18 2.15 32.60
C GLU A 147 -1.51 2.76 31.35
N SER A 148 -1.82 4.01 31.02
CA SER A 148 -1.23 4.69 29.86
C SER A 148 0.28 4.91 30.01
N PHE A 149 0.79 5.11 31.22
CA PHE A 149 2.23 5.30 31.48
C PHE A 149 3.04 4.05 31.08
N PRO A 150 2.78 2.86 31.66
CA PRO A 150 3.54 1.67 31.27
C PRO A 150 3.30 1.28 29.83
N ALA A 151 2.09 1.49 29.28
CA ALA A 151 1.80 1.24 27.87
C ALA A 151 2.61 2.18 26.96
N GLY A 152 2.69 3.47 27.29
CA GLY A 152 3.48 4.46 26.55
C GLY A 152 4.98 4.17 26.61
N VAL A 153 5.52 3.83 27.79
CA VAL A 153 6.92 3.40 27.93
C VAL A 153 7.21 2.16 27.09
N LYS A 154 6.35 1.15 27.15
CA LYS A 154 6.49 -0.06 26.35
C LYS A 154 6.45 0.24 24.84
N LEU A 155 5.55 1.10 24.41
CA LEU A 155 5.47 1.55 23.01
C LEU A 155 6.76 2.26 22.62
N GLY A 156 7.21 3.25 23.41
CA GLY A 156 8.45 3.99 23.14
C GLY A 156 9.69 3.09 23.06
N VAL A 157 9.85 2.16 23.99
CA VAL A 157 10.96 1.20 23.97
C VAL A 157 10.89 0.30 22.74
N ASN A 158 9.71 -0.19 22.38
CA ASN A 158 9.55 -1.03 21.18
C ASN A 158 9.85 -0.24 19.89
N THR A 159 9.41 1.01 19.82
CA THR A 159 9.72 1.90 18.70
C THR A 159 11.23 2.16 18.57
N LEU A 160 11.88 2.48 19.68
CA LEU A 160 13.35 2.66 19.70
C LEU A 160 14.09 1.38 19.30
N LYS A 161 13.67 0.22 19.80
CA LYS A 161 14.23 -1.06 19.37
C LYS A 161 14.04 -1.28 17.86
N GLY A 162 12.89 -0.89 17.31
CA GLY A 162 12.65 -0.90 15.88
C GLY A 162 13.69 -0.07 15.14
N TYR A 163 13.86 1.19 15.51
CA TYR A 163 14.86 2.08 14.89
C TYR A 163 16.29 1.54 14.97
N VAL A 164 16.71 1.05 16.15
CA VAL A 164 18.05 0.45 16.30
C VAL A 164 18.20 -0.78 15.40
N ASN A 165 17.15 -1.57 15.26
CA ASN A 165 17.18 -2.74 14.38
C ASN A 165 17.23 -2.33 12.90
N ASP A 166 16.52 -1.27 12.51
CA ASP A 166 16.56 -0.71 11.16
C ASP A 166 17.93 -0.13 10.80
N MET A 167 18.65 0.42 11.79
CA MET A 167 20.01 0.89 11.56
C MET A 167 20.98 -0.24 11.13
N LYS A 168 20.71 -1.51 11.46
CA LYS A 168 21.53 -2.63 10.97
C LYS A 168 21.54 -2.69 9.44
N TYR A 169 20.42 -2.36 8.78
CA TYR A 169 20.32 -2.37 7.32
C TYR A 169 21.17 -1.27 6.67
N VAL A 170 21.33 -0.13 7.36
CA VAL A 170 22.19 0.98 6.90
C VAL A 170 23.65 0.53 6.77
N PHE A 171 24.09 -0.38 7.62
CA PHE A 171 25.46 -0.92 7.62
C PHE A 171 25.66 -2.12 6.68
N THR A 172 24.62 -2.56 5.96
CA THR A 172 24.77 -3.55 4.88
C THR A 172 25.33 -2.91 3.62
N LYS A 173 25.95 -3.69 2.73
CA LYS A 173 26.45 -3.18 1.43
C LYS A 173 25.36 -2.57 0.58
N GLU A 174 24.17 -3.14 0.60
CA GLU A 174 22.97 -2.70 -0.10
C GLU A 174 22.42 -1.43 0.54
N GLY A 175 22.34 -1.39 1.87
CA GLY A 175 21.95 -0.22 2.65
C GLY A 175 22.90 0.95 2.45
N ALA A 176 24.21 0.70 2.45
CA ALA A 176 25.21 1.73 2.21
C ALA A 176 25.07 2.39 0.81
N LYS A 177 24.62 1.63 -0.20
CA LYS A 177 24.30 2.19 -1.54
C LYS A 177 22.99 2.98 -1.54
N SER A 178 22.02 2.60 -0.71
CA SER A 178 20.74 3.31 -0.54
C SER A 178 20.87 4.57 0.32
N VAL A 179 21.90 4.63 1.17
CA VAL A 179 22.26 5.78 2.04
C VAL A 179 22.80 6.98 1.23
N GLY A 180 22.89 6.88 -0.11
CA GLY A 180 22.90 8.08 -0.93
C GLY A 180 21.84 9.11 -0.48
N GLY A 181 20.73 8.64 0.12
CA GLY A 181 19.72 9.47 0.78
C GLY A 181 20.23 10.29 1.97
N PHE A 182 21.10 9.77 2.82
CA PHE A 182 21.66 10.56 3.94
C PHE A 182 22.60 11.66 3.47
N GLY A 183 23.43 11.37 2.49
CA GLY A 183 24.25 12.40 1.83
C GLY A 183 23.38 13.45 1.14
N THR A 184 22.30 13.03 0.50
CA THR A 184 21.34 13.92 -0.16
C THR A 184 20.55 14.74 0.88
N ILE A 185 20.09 14.14 1.96
CA ILE A 185 19.46 14.86 3.09
C ILE A 185 20.46 15.84 3.71
N GLY A 186 21.71 15.40 3.94
CA GLY A 186 22.76 16.25 4.44
C GLY A 186 23.10 17.41 3.50
N SER A 187 22.95 17.26 2.18
CA SER A 187 23.16 18.31 1.18
C SER A 187 22.05 19.35 1.13
N ILE A 188 20.87 19.05 1.65
CA ILE A 188 19.75 20.00 1.77
C ILE A 188 20.05 21.01 2.88
N PHE A 189 20.84 20.62 3.89
CA PHE A 189 21.22 21.55 4.96
C PHE A 189 22.30 22.52 4.48
N PRO A 190 22.18 23.82 4.80
CA PRO A 190 23.17 24.80 4.43
C PRO A 190 24.51 24.46 5.12
N LYS A 191 25.61 24.68 4.41
CA LYS A 191 26.98 24.45 4.94
C LYS A 191 27.30 25.29 6.20
N VAL A 192 26.57 26.37 6.38
CA VAL A 192 26.61 27.23 7.57
C VAL A 192 25.28 27.11 8.25
N TRP A 193 25.29 26.90 9.58
CA TRP A 193 24.08 26.76 10.36
C TRP A 193 23.18 28.00 10.27
N ASP A 194 21.97 27.83 9.83
CA ASP A 194 20.96 28.88 9.68
C ASP A 194 19.67 28.42 10.38
N TRP A 195 19.34 29.09 11.47
CA TRP A 195 18.15 28.80 12.27
C TRP A 195 16.85 28.99 11.50
N HIS A 196 16.77 29.96 10.61
CA HIS A 196 15.57 30.23 9.83
C HIS A 196 15.29 29.06 8.86
N ARG A 197 16.28 28.62 8.11
CA ARG A 197 16.18 27.46 7.25
C ARG A 197 15.94 26.15 7.97
N PHE A 198 16.50 25.98 9.16
CA PHE A 198 16.23 24.81 10.00
C PHE A 198 14.75 24.73 10.35
N TRP A 199 14.13 25.81 10.79
CA TRP A 199 12.72 25.84 11.14
C TRP A 199 11.80 25.75 9.91
N GLU A 200 12.17 26.34 8.77
CA GLU A 200 11.43 26.17 7.51
C GLU A 200 11.38 24.70 7.07
N MET A 201 12.52 24.00 7.12
CA MET A 201 12.57 22.58 6.73
C MET A 201 11.81 21.68 7.69
N THR A 202 11.81 22.00 8.98
CA THR A 202 11.01 21.29 9.99
C THR A 202 9.51 21.49 9.72
N ALA A 203 9.09 22.73 9.43
CA ALA A 203 7.70 23.06 9.10
C ALA A 203 7.23 22.40 7.79
N ILE A 204 8.09 22.31 6.78
CA ILE A 204 7.79 21.59 5.52
C ILE A 204 7.60 20.10 5.79
N GLY A 205 8.44 19.50 6.65
CA GLY A 205 8.30 18.11 7.07
C GLY A 205 6.96 17.82 7.74
N GLU A 206 6.51 18.70 8.64
CA GLU A 206 5.20 18.59 9.30
C GLU A 206 4.03 18.78 8.33
N THR A 207 4.17 19.68 7.35
CA THR A 207 3.11 19.94 6.35
C THR A 207 2.91 18.74 5.41
N LEU A 208 3.99 18.05 5.05
CA LEU A 208 3.93 16.82 4.24
C LEU A 208 3.29 15.66 5.00
N ASP A 209 3.47 15.58 6.31
CA ASP A 209 2.83 14.54 7.15
C ASP A 209 1.33 14.81 7.35
N MET A 210 0.90 16.07 7.41
CA MET A 210 -0.52 16.45 7.49
C MET A 210 -1.29 16.18 6.18
N GLN A 211 -0.65 16.20 5.02
CA GLN A 211 -1.30 15.87 3.73
C GLN A 211 -1.47 14.36 3.51
N ARG A 212 -0.85 13.52 4.34
CA ARG A 212 -0.96 12.05 4.29
C ARG A 212 -2.05 11.45 5.19
N ARG A 213 -2.74 12.26 5.96
CA ARG A 213 -3.88 11.86 6.80
C ARG A 213 -5.19 12.28 6.13
#